data_1b63aec89881bb6dc221862d6bcbc7f3
#
_entry.id   1b63aec89881bb6dc221862d6bcbc7f3
#
_cell.length_a   1.000
_cell.length_b   1.000
_cell.length_c   1.000
_cell.angle_alpha   90.00
_cell.angle_beta   90.00
_cell.angle_gamma   90.00
#
_symmetry.space_group_name_H-M   'P 1'
#
loop_
_entity.id
_entity.type
_entity.pdbx_description
1 polymer ?
#
loop_
_entity_poly.entity_id
_entity_poly.type
_entity_poly.pdbx_seq_one_letter_code
_entity_poly.pdbx_strand_id
1 'polypeptide(L)'
;LYKDADITPTPDPDPTPDPDPTPDPGPTPDPDPTPDVTKNGLVTVDGVTYYYIKDVVQENYTGFVKSNSIQYYVKAGIVQAAYKGLVTSSKTGNIWLVKNGMVYSSYTGFYKNAKGQQCYIYKGKFQNAKSGFAKSPKTGKIYYIRKGIVQYGYTGFIKNPASGNQCYVVKGVFQGSKTGVVKSPKTGVKYYVKSGRVSYKTTGIVKISGVKYKVVKGVVKGIVK
;
A
#
# COMPACT_ATOMS: atom_id res chain seq x y z
N LEU A 1 97.82 -7.34 86.68
CA LEU A 1 98.13 -7.61 85.26
C LEU A 1 96.81 -7.94 84.53
N TYR A 2 96.21 -6.98 83.91
CA TYR A 2 95.10 -7.21 83.00
C TYR A 2 95.58 -6.92 81.59
N LYS A 3 95.28 -7.89 80.69
CA LYS A 3 95.51 -7.74 79.25
C LYS A 3 94.32 -7.04 78.62
N ASP A 4 94.59 -5.97 77.89
CA ASP A 4 93.61 -5.33 77.05
C ASP A 4 93.23 -6.27 75.91
N ALA A 5 91.94 -6.47 75.73
CA ALA A 5 91.36 -7.14 74.58
C ALA A 5 91.13 -6.09 73.46
N ASP A 6 91.78 -6.29 72.35
CA ASP A 6 91.66 -5.56 71.14
C ASP A 6 90.31 -5.87 70.49
N ILE A 7 89.35 -4.88 70.45
CA ILE A 7 88.12 -4.99 69.80
C ILE A 7 88.22 -4.31 68.44
N THR A 8 88.40 -5.10 67.43
CA THR A 8 88.29 -4.64 66.03
C THR A 8 86.81 -4.33 65.67
N PRO A 9 86.50 -3.16 65.14
CA PRO A 9 85.11 -2.84 64.77
C PRO A 9 84.69 -3.67 63.52
N THR A 10 83.53 -4.29 63.61
CA THR A 10 82.85 -4.98 62.48
C THR A 10 82.49 -3.95 61.47
N PRO A 11 82.73 -4.21 60.14
CA PRO A 11 82.30 -3.31 59.13
C PRO A 11 80.76 -3.24 59.01
N ASP A 12 80.25 -2.03 58.81
CA ASP A 12 78.82 -1.71 58.64
C ASP A 12 78.29 -2.39 57.34
N PRO A 13 77.08 -3.03 57.38
CA PRO A 13 76.56 -3.65 56.20
C PRO A 13 76.24 -2.61 55.12
N ASP A 14 76.73 -2.91 53.91
CA ASP A 14 76.51 -2.14 52.67
C ASP A 14 75.03 -1.83 52.45
N PRO A 15 74.60 -0.61 52.09
CA PRO A 15 73.19 -0.27 51.86
C PRO A 15 72.67 -1.07 50.72
N THR A 16 71.54 -1.76 50.92
CA THR A 16 70.80 -2.47 49.87
C THR A 16 70.42 -1.48 48.79
N PRO A 17 70.64 -1.83 47.53
CA PRO A 17 70.24 -0.96 46.36
C PRO A 17 68.74 -0.70 46.40
N ASP A 18 68.35 0.57 46.20
CA ASP A 18 66.97 1.04 46.09
C ASP A 18 66.29 0.30 44.94
N PRO A 19 65.04 -0.19 45.09
CA PRO A 19 64.32 -0.86 44.01
C PRO A 19 64.10 0.11 42.84
N ASP A 20 64.52 -0.36 41.65
CA ASP A 20 64.38 0.34 40.38
C ASP A 20 62.91 0.82 40.18
N PRO A 21 62.67 2.09 39.81
CA PRO A 21 61.29 2.59 39.64
C PRO A 21 60.56 1.76 38.60
N THR A 22 59.42 1.20 38.99
CA THR A 22 58.50 0.52 38.06
C THR A 22 58.20 1.44 36.88
N PRO A 23 58.33 0.97 35.62
CA PRO A 23 58.03 1.79 34.47
C PRO A 23 56.59 2.28 34.52
N ASP A 24 56.40 3.57 34.30
CA ASP A 24 55.10 4.24 34.19
C ASP A 24 54.23 3.50 33.15
N PRO A 25 53.00 3.06 33.46
CA PRO A 25 52.09 2.51 32.45
C PRO A 25 51.86 3.57 31.42
N GLY A 26 52.38 3.35 30.22
CA GLY A 26 52.25 4.25 29.07
C GLY A 26 50.77 4.65 28.84
N PRO A 27 50.48 5.81 28.22
CA PRO A 27 49.11 6.31 28.04
C PRO A 27 48.24 5.23 27.39
N THR A 28 47.14 4.93 28.05
CA THR A 28 46.07 4.07 27.48
C THR A 28 45.74 4.62 26.09
N PRO A 29 45.75 3.80 25.02
CA PRO A 29 45.38 4.25 23.70
C PRO A 29 43.97 4.85 23.78
N ASP A 30 43.84 6.06 23.20
CA ASP A 30 42.53 6.74 23.03
C ASP A 30 41.57 5.79 22.33
N PRO A 31 40.32 5.61 22.81
CA PRO A 31 39.35 4.74 22.13
C PRO A 31 39.24 5.18 20.67
N ASP A 32 39.48 4.24 19.76
CA ASP A 32 39.37 4.42 18.32
C ASP A 32 38.05 5.13 18.00
N PRO A 33 38.03 6.25 17.26
CA PRO A 33 36.80 6.98 16.98
C PRO A 33 35.81 6.05 16.33
N THR A 34 34.69 5.78 17.03
CA THR A 34 33.56 5.03 16.45
C THR A 34 33.24 5.63 15.07
N PRO A 35 33.18 4.83 14.00
CA PRO A 35 32.93 5.36 12.68
C PRO A 35 31.63 6.18 12.70
N ASP A 36 31.75 7.45 12.32
CA ASP A 36 30.61 8.37 12.24
C ASP A 36 29.67 7.86 11.13
N VAL A 37 28.62 7.13 11.56
CA VAL A 37 27.66 6.51 10.64
C VAL A 37 26.70 7.58 10.14
N THR A 38 27.03 8.17 8.99
CA THR A 38 26.17 9.17 8.35
C THR A 38 24.72 8.67 8.19
N LYS A 39 23.78 9.38 8.79
CA LYS A 39 22.35 9.06 8.68
C LYS A 39 21.84 9.37 7.28
N ASN A 40 21.41 8.35 6.56
CA ASN A 40 20.79 8.46 5.25
C ASN A 40 19.55 7.57 5.15
N GLY A 41 18.50 8.06 4.47
CA GLY A 41 17.26 7.31 4.32
C GLY A 41 16.34 7.45 5.53
N LEU A 42 15.61 6.39 5.85
CA LEU A 42 14.70 6.36 6.99
C LEU A 42 15.45 5.87 8.25
N VAL A 43 15.54 6.75 9.25
CA VAL A 43 16.20 6.47 10.54
C VAL A 43 15.23 6.75 11.67
N THR A 44 15.13 5.80 12.62
CA THR A 44 14.26 5.95 13.80
C THR A 44 15.07 6.49 14.97
N VAL A 45 14.57 7.59 15.55
CA VAL A 45 15.13 8.23 16.75
C VAL A 45 13.97 8.41 17.73
N ASP A 46 14.11 7.91 18.95
CA ASP A 46 13.10 8.00 20.03
C ASP A 46 11.69 7.58 19.58
N GLY A 47 11.62 6.47 18.82
CA GLY A 47 10.36 5.90 18.34
C GLY A 47 9.74 6.63 17.14
N VAL A 48 10.33 7.72 16.67
CA VAL A 48 9.88 8.46 15.48
C VAL A 48 10.82 8.19 14.31
N THR A 49 10.29 7.86 13.15
CA THR A 49 11.10 7.61 11.95
C THR A 49 11.16 8.85 11.07
N TYR A 50 12.37 9.37 10.89
CA TYR A 50 12.67 10.55 10.09
C TYR A 50 13.32 10.17 8.75
N TYR A 51 13.18 11.04 7.77
CA TYR A 51 13.90 10.93 6.49
C TYR A 51 15.13 11.83 6.51
N TYR A 52 16.31 11.23 6.45
CA TYR A 52 17.61 11.90 6.45
C TYR A 52 18.29 11.86 5.08
N ILE A 53 19.01 12.93 4.77
CA ILE A 53 20.03 12.98 3.71
C ILE A 53 21.27 13.61 4.34
N LYS A 54 22.40 12.87 4.38
CA LYS A 54 23.66 13.34 4.95
C LYS A 54 23.47 14.00 6.33
N ASP A 55 22.92 13.26 7.27
CA ASP A 55 22.64 13.66 8.66
C ASP A 55 21.61 14.78 8.85
N VAL A 56 21.05 15.33 7.75
CA VAL A 56 20.05 16.40 7.81
C VAL A 56 18.64 15.81 7.60
N VAL A 57 17.74 16.08 8.55
CA VAL A 57 16.31 15.77 8.42
C VAL A 57 15.71 16.58 7.28
N GLN A 58 14.97 15.91 6.40
CA GLN A 58 14.34 16.53 5.23
C GLN A 58 12.96 17.10 5.57
N GLU A 59 12.87 18.09 6.44
CA GLU A 59 11.63 18.67 6.99
C GLU A 59 10.63 19.16 5.93
N ASN A 60 11.14 19.63 4.78
CA ASN A 60 10.30 20.09 3.67
C ASN A 60 9.82 18.94 2.75
N TYR A 61 10.30 17.69 2.99
CA TYR A 61 9.95 16.58 2.12
C TYR A 61 8.58 15.99 2.47
N THR A 62 7.71 15.92 1.47
CA THR A 62 6.44 15.18 1.54
C THR A 62 6.31 14.29 0.31
N GLY A 63 6.17 12.98 0.52
CA GLY A 63 6.13 12.03 -0.58
C GLY A 63 6.31 10.59 -0.13
N PHE A 64 6.89 9.78 -1.01
CA PHE A 64 7.17 8.38 -0.74
C PHE A 64 8.68 8.12 -0.74
N VAL A 65 9.18 7.54 0.34
CA VAL A 65 10.55 7.05 0.48
C VAL A 65 10.56 5.54 0.48
N LYS A 66 11.45 4.92 -0.30
CA LYS A 66 11.61 3.46 -0.34
C LYS A 66 12.73 3.05 0.60
N SER A 67 12.46 2.10 1.50
CA SER A 67 13.44 1.45 2.36
C SER A 67 13.11 -0.04 2.42
N ASN A 68 14.13 -0.91 2.26
CA ASN A 68 13.98 -2.38 2.28
C ASN A 68 12.79 -2.88 1.42
N SER A 69 12.69 -2.39 0.17
CA SER A 69 11.63 -2.72 -0.80
C SER A 69 10.21 -2.23 -0.41
N ILE A 70 10.03 -1.60 0.74
CA ILE A 70 8.76 -1.02 1.21
C ILE A 70 8.76 0.47 0.91
N GLN A 71 7.63 1.00 0.44
CA GLN A 71 7.42 2.44 0.28
C GLN A 71 6.69 3.00 1.49
N TYR A 72 7.30 3.98 2.15
CA TYR A 72 6.75 4.68 3.30
C TYR A 72 6.24 6.05 2.89
N TYR A 73 5.10 6.45 3.44
CA TYR A 73 4.59 7.81 3.29
C TYR A 73 5.22 8.71 4.34
N VAL A 74 5.94 9.72 3.85
CA VAL A 74 6.63 10.75 4.65
C VAL A 74 5.90 12.07 4.45
N LYS A 75 5.69 12.82 5.51
CA LYS A 75 5.16 14.18 5.49
C LYS A 75 6.01 15.06 6.41
N ALA A 76 6.50 16.20 5.90
CA ALA A 76 7.40 17.08 6.63
C ALA A 76 8.59 16.31 7.25
N GLY A 77 9.26 15.46 6.47
CA GLY A 77 10.41 14.67 6.91
C GLY A 77 10.11 13.50 7.83
N ILE A 78 8.86 13.27 8.24
CA ILE A 78 8.46 12.25 9.22
C ILE A 78 7.60 11.17 8.59
N VAL A 79 7.91 9.90 8.83
CA VAL A 79 7.06 8.77 8.41
C VAL A 79 5.74 8.82 9.17
N GLN A 80 4.65 8.79 8.43
CA GLN A 80 3.30 8.88 8.96
C GLN A 80 2.78 7.52 9.42
N ALA A 81 3.36 6.91 10.45
CA ALA A 81 3.14 5.52 10.88
C ALA A 81 1.67 5.16 11.15
N ALA A 82 0.86 6.10 11.63
CA ALA A 82 -0.58 5.87 11.88
C ALA A 82 -1.47 6.15 10.65
N TYR A 83 -0.92 6.67 9.55
CA TYR A 83 -1.73 7.11 8.40
C TYR A 83 -2.37 5.94 7.67
N LYS A 84 -3.64 6.12 7.33
CA LYS A 84 -4.43 5.22 6.49
C LYS A 84 -5.28 6.03 5.51
N GLY A 85 -5.07 5.82 4.21
CA GLY A 85 -5.81 6.58 3.21
C GLY A 85 -5.18 6.50 1.82
N LEU A 86 -5.71 7.32 0.90
CA LEU A 86 -5.16 7.48 -0.44
C LEU A 86 -4.21 8.68 -0.46
N VAL A 87 -3.01 8.48 -0.97
CA VAL A 87 -1.97 9.51 -1.11
C VAL A 87 -1.53 9.59 -2.57
N THR A 88 -1.49 10.80 -3.11
CA THR A 88 -0.95 11.05 -4.45
C THR A 88 0.56 11.25 -4.38
N SER A 89 1.29 10.48 -5.17
CA SER A 89 2.72 10.69 -5.36
C SER A 89 2.97 11.95 -6.19
N SER A 90 3.65 12.94 -5.64
CA SER A 90 4.04 14.16 -6.36
C SER A 90 4.95 13.86 -7.55
N LYS A 91 5.81 12.84 -7.42
CA LYS A 91 6.75 12.44 -8.47
C LYS A 91 6.08 11.78 -9.69
N THR A 92 5.00 11.01 -9.50
CA THR A 92 4.44 10.16 -10.57
C THR A 92 2.96 10.43 -10.87
N GLY A 93 2.26 11.24 -10.04
CA GLY A 93 0.82 11.43 -10.09
C GLY A 93 0.00 10.18 -9.71
N ASN A 94 0.64 9.04 -9.45
CA ASN A 94 -0.04 7.84 -9.01
C ASN A 94 -0.65 8.01 -7.62
N ILE A 95 -1.83 7.43 -7.42
CA ILE A 95 -2.52 7.48 -6.13
C ILE A 95 -2.40 6.09 -5.48
N TRP A 96 -1.82 6.04 -4.30
CA TRP A 96 -1.54 4.81 -3.57
C TRP A 96 -2.40 4.68 -2.32
N LEU A 97 -2.85 3.48 -2.02
CA LEU A 97 -3.45 3.16 -0.74
C LEU A 97 -2.33 2.93 0.28
N VAL A 98 -2.32 3.77 1.30
CA VAL A 98 -1.41 3.69 2.44
C VAL A 98 -2.14 3.08 3.63
N LYS A 99 -1.49 2.19 4.36
CA LYS A 99 -1.96 1.62 5.63
C LYS A 99 -0.77 1.53 6.58
N ASN A 100 -0.92 2.06 7.80
CA ASN A 100 0.14 2.12 8.79
C ASN A 100 1.42 2.78 8.23
N GLY A 101 1.25 3.90 7.51
CA GLY A 101 2.35 4.65 6.92
C GLY A 101 3.01 4.01 5.69
N MET A 102 2.64 2.80 5.31
CA MET A 102 3.24 2.06 4.20
C MET A 102 2.27 1.91 3.03
N VAL A 103 2.79 1.89 1.79
CA VAL A 103 1.99 1.53 0.62
C VAL A 103 1.51 0.08 0.76
N TYR A 104 0.19 -0.10 0.76
CA TYR A 104 -0.42 -1.43 0.90
C TYR A 104 -0.45 -2.15 -0.46
N SER A 105 0.72 -2.53 -0.97
CA SER A 105 0.92 -3.09 -2.32
C SER A 105 0.22 -4.44 -2.55
N SER A 106 -0.02 -5.24 -1.51
CA SER A 106 -0.76 -6.52 -1.61
C SER A 106 -2.27 -6.34 -1.75
N TYR A 107 -2.82 -5.13 -1.49
CA TYR A 107 -4.26 -4.91 -1.51
C TYR A 107 -4.80 -4.80 -2.95
N THR A 108 -5.81 -5.62 -3.24
CA THR A 108 -6.64 -5.50 -4.43
C THR A 108 -8.11 -5.57 -4.01
N GLY A 109 -8.93 -4.62 -4.46
CA GLY A 109 -10.34 -4.56 -4.07
C GLY A 109 -10.91 -3.15 -4.10
N PHE A 110 -11.94 -2.93 -3.28
CA PHE A 110 -12.58 -1.63 -3.18
C PHE A 110 -12.30 -1.00 -1.81
N TYR A 111 -11.78 0.22 -1.81
CA TYR A 111 -11.49 1.02 -0.63
C TYR A 111 -12.41 2.25 -0.60
N LYS A 112 -13.03 2.52 0.55
CA LYS A 112 -13.88 3.71 0.75
C LYS A 112 -12.98 4.91 1.09
N ASN A 113 -12.95 5.91 0.22
CA ASN A 113 -12.18 7.14 0.45
C ASN A 113 -12.89 8.08 1.46
N ALA A 114 -12.24 9.19 1.81
CA ALA A 114 -12.79 10.18 2.75
C ALA A 114 -14.13 10.80 2.29
N LYS A 115 -14.39 10.81 0.97
CA LYS A 115 -15.67 11.27 0.40
C LYS A 115 -16.74 10.19 0.39
N GLY A 116 -16.51 9.04 1.01
CA GLY A 116 -17.45 7.90 1.03
C GLY A 116 -17.52 7.10 -0.27
N GLN A 117 -16.72 7.40 -1.28
CA GLN A 117 -16.74 6.73 -2.58
C GLN A 117 -15.94 5.43 -2.54
N GLN A 118 -16.44 4.38 -3.20
CA GLN A 118 -15.72 3.12 -3.36
C GLN A 118 -14.76 3.19 -4.55
N CYS A 119 -13.48 3.27 -4.25
CA CYS A 119 -12.37 3.35 -5.20
C CYS A 119 -11.82 1.96 -5.48
N TYR A 120 -11.65 1.59 -6.76
CA TYR A 120 -11.04 0.32 -7.13
C TYR A 120 -9.51 0.42 -7.05
N ILE A 121 -8.95 -0.37 -6.16
CA ILE A 121 -7.51 -0.50 -5.93
C ILE A 121 -7.02 -1.81 -6.56
N TYR A 122 -5.90 -1.77 -7.26
CA TYR A 122 -5.21 -2.95 -7.77
C TYR A 122 -3.74 -2.88 -7.37
N LYS A 123 -3.29 -3.88 -6.61
CA LYS A 123 -1.91 -3.93 -6.07
C LYS A 123 -1.51 -2.59 -5.41
N GLY A 124 -2.35 -2.10 -4.49
CA GLY A 124 -2.14 -0.87 -3.75
C GLY A 124 -2.38 0.43 -4.53
N LYS A 125 -2.49 0.40 -5.85
CA LYS A 125 -2.68 1.58 -6.69
C LYS A 125 -4.15 1.81 -7.02
N PHE A 126 -4.65 3.04 -6.83
CA PHE A 126 -5.97 3.45 -7.27
C PHE A 126 -6.02 3.52 -8.79
N GLN A 127 -7.00 2.84 -9.38
CA GLN A 127 -7.15 2.71 -10.83
C GLN A 127 -8.02 3.86 -11.39
N ASN A 128 -7.60 5.11 -11.17
CA ASN A 128 -8.36 6.32 -11.50
C ASN A 128 -8.64 6.54 -13.00
N ALA A 129 -7.91 5.89 -13.89
CA ALA A 129 -8.17 5.90 -15.33
C ALA A 129 -9.14 4.81 -15.77
N LYS A 130 -9.36 3.77 -14.95
CA LYS A 130 -10.15 2.60 -15.33
C LYS A 130 -11.64 2.90 -15.34
N SER A 131 -12.31 2.54 -16.45
CA SER A 131 -13.76 2.54 -16.58
C SER A 131 -14.24 1.19 -17.12
N GLY A 132 -15.48 0.79 -16.79
CA GLY A 132 -16.04 -0.51 -17.14
C GLY A 132 -16.39 -1.34 -15.92
N PHE A 133 -15.91 -2.58 -15.85
CA PHE A 133 -16.27 -3.50 -14.78
C PHE A 133 -15.05 -3.92 -13.95
N ALA A 134 -15.25 -4.05 -12.63
CA ALA A 134 -14.28 -4.59 -11.70
C ALA A 134 -14.95 -5.55 -10.72
N LYS A 135 -14.34 -6.73 -10.51
CA LYS A 135 -14.81 -7.75 -9.56
C LYS A 135 -14.24 -7.47 -8.18
N SER A 136 -15.08 -7.55 -7.15
CA SER A 136 -14.66 -7.52 -5.76
C SER A 136 -14.12 -8.89 -5.35
N PRO A 137 -12.87 -9.02 -4.92
CA PRO A 137 -12.34 -10.27 -4.40
C PRO A 137 -13.11 -10.74 -3.14
N LYS A 138 -13.52 -9.78 -2.30
CA LYS A 138 -14.21 -10.06 -1.04
C LYS A 138 -15.62 -10.62 -1.21
N THR A 139 -16.38 -10.12 -2.21
CA THR A 139 -17.81 -10.46 -2.34
C THR A 139 -18.15 -11.20 -3.61
N GLY A 140 -17.22 -11.34 -4.54
CA GLY A 140 -17.45 -11.89 -5.88
C GLY A 140 -18.30 -10.99 -6.80
N LYS A 141 -18.94 -9.93 -6.26
CA LYS A 141 -19.78 -9.02 -7.05
C LYS A 141 -18.95 -8.25 -8.06
N ILE A 142 -19.53 -8.01 -9.24
CA ILE A 142 -18.92 -7.21 -10.29
C ILE A 142 -19.60 -5.84 -10.30
N TYR A 143 -18.79 -4.79 -10.15
CA TYR A 143 -19.27 -3.41 -10.10
C TYR A 143 -18.97 -2.67 -11.40
N TYR A 144 -19.91 -1.83 -11.81
CA TYR A 144 -19.66 -0.81 -12.83
C TYR A 144 -18.89 0.34 -12.22
N ILE A 145 -17.73 0.65 -12.79
CA ILE A 145 -16.85 1.73 -12.34
C ILE A 145 -16.61 2.74 -13.46
N ARG A 146 -16.50 4.00 -13.10
CA ARG A 146 -16.07 5.08 -13.99
C ARG A 146 -14.95 5.85 -13.30
N LYS A 147 -13.82 6.04 -13.99
CA LYS A 147 -12.62 6.64 -13.40
C LYS A 147 -12.26 5.98 -12.05
N GLY A 148 -12.30 4.65 -12.01
CA GLY A 148 -11.98 3.86 -10.83
C GLY A 148 -13.01 3.88 -9.68
N ILE A 149 -14.10 4.64 -9.80
CA ILE A 149 -15.11 4.81 -8.74
C ILE A 149 -16.38 4.05 -9.09
N VAL A 150 -16.92 3.30 -8.13
CA VAL A 150 -18.19 2.56 -8.29
C VAL A 150 -19.35 3.53 -8.49
N GLN A 151 -20.18 3.25 -9.50
CA GLN A 151 -21.32 4.07 -9.90
C GLN A 151 -22.63 3.55 -9.28
N TYR A 152 -22.79 3.65 -7.96
CA TYR A 152 -23.98 3.15 -7.25
C TYR A 152 -25.31 3.78 -7.70
N GLY A 153 -25.28 5.01 -8.18
CA GLY A 153 -26.49 5.66 -8.72
C GLY A 153 -26.95 5.13 -10.09
N TYR A 154 -26.14 4.27 -10.75
CA TYR A 154 -26.43 3.83 -12.10
C TYR A 154 -27.28 2.55 -12.13
N THR A 155 -28.39 2.60 -12.85
CA THR A 155 -29.20 1.43 -13.26
C THR A 155 -29.48 1.51 -14.75
N GLY A 156 -29.25 0.41 -15.47
CA GLY A 156 -29.44 0.37 -16.92
C GLY A 156 -28.48 -0.56 -17.65
N PHE A 157 -28.28 -0.30 -18.93
CA PHE A 157 -27.38 -1.09 -19.78
C PHE A 157 -26.11 -0.33 -20.08
N ILE A 158 -24.96 -0.98 -19.86
CA ILE A 158 -23.61 -0.47 -20.17
C ILE A 158 -22.90 -1.42 -21.12
N LYS A 159 -22.32 -0.87 -22.18
CA LYS A 159 -21.41 -1.60 -23.05
C LYS A 159 -20.11 -1.89 -22.27
N ASN A 160 -19.80 -3.18 -22.11
CA ASN A 160 -18.52 -3.57 -21.51
C ASN A 160 -17.37 -3.30 -22.51
N PRO A 161 -16.39 -2.45 -22.17
CA PRO A 161 -15.32 -2.09 -23.12
C PRO A 161 -14.49 -3.31 -23.56
N ALA A 162 -14.30 -4.29 -22.66
CA ALA A 162 -13.48 -5.46 -22.94
C ALA A 162 -14.15 -6.50 -23.84
N SER A 163 -15.49 -6.65 -23.75
CA SER A 163 -16.22 -7.70 -24.49
C SER A 163 -17.19 -7.18 -25.53
N GLY A 164 -17.44 -5.86 -25.58
CA GLY A 164 -18.44 -5.26 -26.43
C GLY A 164 -19.89 -5.52 -26.04
N ASN A 165 -20.15 -6.44 -25.11
CA ASN A 165 -21.51 -6.82 -24.70
C ASN A 165 -22.22 -5.72 -23.93
N GLN A 166 -23.53 -5.56 -24.15
CA GLN A 166 -24.35 -4.74 -23.27
C GLN A 166 -24.73 -5.53 -22.01
N CYS A 167 -24.27 -5.04 -20.87
CA CYS A 167 -24.45 -5.63 -19.55
C CYS A 167 -25.51 -4.86 -18.77
N TYR A 168 -26.45 -5.60 -18.13
CA TYR A 168 -27.46 -5.02 -17.26
C TYR A 168 -26.88 -4.79 -15.86
N VAL A 169 -27.02 -3.57 -15.37
CA VAL A 169 -26.51 -3.09 -14.09
C VAL A 169 -27.66 -2.51 -13.27
N VAL A 170 -27.72 -2.84 -11.99
CA VAL A 170 -28.65 -2.23 -11.02
C VAL A 170 -27.85 -1.66 -9.85
N LYS A 171 -28.05 -0.39 -9.54
CA LYS A 171 -27.33 0.32 -8.47
C LYS A 171 -25.82 0.01 -8.51
N GLY A 172 -25.22 0.14 -9.71
CA GLY A 172 -23.80 -0.09 -9.93
C GLY A 172 -23.34 -1.54 -9.92
N VAL A 173 -24.22 -2.52 -9.70
CA VAL A 173 -23.87 -3.95 -9.65
C VAL A 173 -24.33 -4.65 -10.91
N PHE A 174 -23.41 -5.38 -11.57
CA PHE A 174 -23.74 -6.22 -12.72
C PHE A 174 -24.66 -7.38 -12.28
N GLN A 175 -25.75 -7.58 -13.01
CA GLN A 175 -26.77 -8.57 -12.71
C GLN A 175 -26.50 -9.89 -13.44
N GLY A 176 -25.40 -10.58 -13.10
CA GLY A 176 -24.91 -11.77 -13.82
C GLY A 176 -25.88 -12.96 -13.86
N SER A 177 -26.79 -13.08 -12.90
CA SER A 177 -27.82 -14.15 -12.86
C SER A 177 -29.11 -13.77 -13.60
N LYS A 178 -29.28 -12.49 -14.01
CA LYS A 178 -30.52 -12.01 -14.63
C LYS A 178 -30.73 -12.64 -16.02
N THR A 179 -31.83 -13.36 -16.19
CA THR A 179 -32.33 -13.85 -17.49
C THR A 179 -33.79 -13.42 -17.61
N GLY A 180 -34.18 -12.96 -18.79
CA GLY A 180 -35.54 -12.52 -19.04
C GLY A 180 -35.63 -11.19 -19.79
N VAL A 181 -36.82 -10.61 -19.83
CA VAL A 181 -37.06 -9.31 -20.46
C VAL A 181 -36.73 -8.19 -19.48
N VAL A 182 -35.92 -7.23 -19.92
CA VAL A 182 -35.57 -6.03 -19.16
C VAL A 182 -35.81 -4.78 -19.99
N LYS A 183 -36.54 -3.82 -19.44
CA LYS A 183 -36.76 -2.49 -20.06
C LYS A 183 -35.59 -1.59 -19.73
N SER A 184 -35.01 -0.96 -20.74
CA SER A 184 -33.95 0.05 -20.56
C SER A 184 -34.55 1.32 -19.94
N PRO A 185 -34.07 1.80 -18.80
CA PRO A 185 -34.57 3.03 -18.19
C PRO A 185 -34.31 4.26 -19.07
N LYS A 186 -33.21 4.21 -19.85
CA LYS A 186 -32.79 5.33 -20.69
C LYS A 186 -33.59 5.46 -21.99
N THR A 187 -33.94 4.32 -22.63
CA THR A 187 -34.51 4.33 -24.01
C THR A 187 -35.92 3.77 -24.05
N GLY A 188 -36.43 3.16 -22.97
CA GLY A 188 -37.71 2.46 -22.96
C GLY A 188 -37.68 1.11 -23.69
N VAL A 189 -36.67 0.81 -24.49
CA VAL A 189 -36.54 -0.41 -25.27
C VAL A 189 -36.44 -1.63 -24.35
N LYS A 190 -37.22 -2.68 -24.66
CA LYS A 190 -37.15 -3.97 -23.96
C LYS A 190 -36.14 -4.89 -24.64
N TYR A 191 -35.22 -5.43 -23.84
CA TYR A 191 -34.20 -6.38 -24.31
C TYR A 191 -34.42 -7.76 -23.67
N TYR A 192 -34.14 -8.82 -24.44
CA TYR A 192 -33.96 -10.13 -23.89
C TYR A 192 -32.54 -10.27 -23.35
N VAL A 193 -32.43 -10.50 -22.07
CA VAL A 193 -31.17 -10.64 -21.31
C VAL A 193 -30.97 -12.08 -20.93
N LYS A 194 -29.79 -12.61 -21.14
CA LYS A 194 -29.33 -13.93 -20.67
C LYS A 194 -28.04 -13.74 -19.87
N SER A 195 -28.03 -14.26 -18.63
CA SER A 195 -26.87 -14.09 -17.72
C SER A 195 -26.37 -12.65 -17.63
N GLY A 196 -27.30 -11.71 -17.44
CA GLY A 196 -27.02 -10.28 -17.27
C GLY A 196 -26.61 -9.53 -18.55
N ARG A 197 -26.59 -10.17 -19.72
CA ARG A 197 -26.15 -9.56 -21.00
C ARG A 197 -27.27 -9.59 -22.03
N VAL A 198 -27.37 -8.56 -22.85
CA VAL A 198 -28.31 -8.56 -23.99
C VAL A 198 -27.90 -9.69 -24.93
N SER A 199 -28.85 -10.57 -25.24
CA SER A 199 -28.61 -11.75 -26.08
C SER A 199 -28.86 -11.42 -27.57
N TYR A 200 -27.94 -10.68 -28.19
CA TYR A 200 -28.07 -10.24 -29.61
C TYR A 200 -28.17 -11.40 -30.61
N LYS A 201 -27.68 -12.59 -30.23
CA LYS A 201 -27.84 -13.78 -31.10
C LYS A 201 -29.26 -14.36 -31.08
N THR A 202 -30.11 -13.93 -30.14
CA THR A 202 -31.47 -14.45 -30.03
C THR A 202 -32.42 -13.74 -31.00
N THR A 203 -32.97 -14.52 -31.92
CA THR A 203 -34.10 -14.14 -32.80
C THR A 203 -35.10 -15.28 -32.79
N GLY A 204 -36.39 -14.96 -32.67
CA GLY A 204 -37.47 -15.95 -32.58
C GLY A 204 -38.37 -15.69 -31.38
N ILE A 205 -39.14 -16.70 -30.99
CA ILE A 205 -40.06 -16.66 -29.85
C ILE A 205 -39.35 -17.20 -28.61
N VAL A 206 -39.34 -16.44 -27.52
CA VAL A 206 -38.85 -16.86 -26.21
C VAL A 206 -40.00 -16.87 -25.20
N LYS A 207 -40.11 -17.94 -24.40
CA LYS A 207 -41.12 -18.05 -23.33
C LYS A 207 -40.45 -17.71 -22.01
N ILE A 208 -41.00 -16.73 -21.28
CA ILE A 208 -40.47 -16.26 -19.98
C ILE A 208 -41.67 -16.12 -19.05
N SER A 209 -41.65 -16.88 -17.94
CA SER A 209 -42.72 -16.89 -16.95
C SER A 209 -44.11 -17.06 -17.60
N GLY A 210 -44.23 -18.01 -18.55
CA GLY A 210 -45.48 -18.30 -19.24
C GLY A 210 -45.80 -17.42 -20.45
N VAL A 211 -45.20 -16.24 -20.55
CA VAL A 211 -45.46 -15.28 -21.64
C VAL A 211 -44.49 -15.52 -22.81
N LYS A 212 -45.05 -15.54 -24.04
CA LYS A 212 -44.27 -15.66 -25.28
C LYS A 212 -43.91 -14.27 -25.81
N TYR A 213 -42.63 -14.03 -26.08
CA TYR A 213 -42.12 -12.75 -26.64
C TYR A 213 -41.49 -12.98 -28.00
N LYS A 214 -41.83 -12.14 -28.96
CA LYS A 214 -41.08 -12.06 -30.24
C LYS A 214 -39.82 -11.23 -30.02
N VAL A 215 -38.66 -11.85 -30.23
CA VAL A 215 -37.34 -11.21 -30.07
C VAL A 215 -36.65 -11.18 -31.43
N VAL A 216 -36.03 -10.07 -31.77
CA VAL A 216 -35.19 -9.91 -32.98
C VAL A 216 -33.87 -9.30 -32.56
N LYS A 217 -32.77 -10.06 -32.75
CA LYS A 217 -31.41 -9.64 -32.37
C LYS A 217 -31.38 -9.07 -30.94
N GLY A 218 -31.99 -9.82 -29.97
CA GLY A 218 -32.05 -9.43 -28.59
C GLY A 218 -33.02 -8.31 -28.19
N VAL A 219 -33.67 -7.66 -29.17
CA VAL A 219 -34.70 -6.64 -28.92
C VAL A 219 -36.07 -7.29 -28.90
N VAL A 220 -36.85 -7.06 -27.85
CA VAL A 220 -38.22 -7.54 -27.73
C VAL A 220 -39.14 -6.68 -28.58
N LYS A 221 -39.85 -7.27 -29.52
CA LYS A 221 -40.77 -6.59 -30.46
C LYS A 221 -42.22 -6.60 -29.98
N GLY A 222 -42.59 -7.55 -29.17
CA GLY A 222 -43.96 -7.66 -28.65
C GLY A 222 -44.21 -9.00 -27.97
N ILE A 223 -45.43 -9.15 -27.44
CA ILE A 223 -45.97 -10.41 -26.90
C ILE A 223 -46.66 -11.15 -28.04
N VAL A 224 -46.46 -12.45 -28.07
CA VAL A 224 -47.17 -13.34 -28.99
C VAL A 224 -48.29 -14.05 -28.23
N LYS A 225 -49.49 -13.90 -28.73
CA LYS A 225 -50.68 -14.61 -28.18
C LYS A 225 -50.59 -16.10 -28.48
#